data_89260469a5d0dc84857c7b78ed091e92
#
_entry.id   89260469a5d0dc84857c7b78ed091e92
#
_cell.length_a   1.000
_cell.length_b   1.000
_cell.length_c   1.000
_cell.angle_alpha   90.00
_cell.angle_beta   90.00
_cell.angle_gamma   90.00
#
_symmetry.space_group_name_H-M   'P 1'
#
loop_
_entity.id
_entity.type
_entity.pdbx_description
1 polymer ?
#
loop_
_entity_poly.entity_id
_entity_poly.type
_entity_poly.pdbx_seq_one_letter_code
_entity_poly.pdbx_strand_id
1 'polypeptide(L)'
;MQIQQQNVIDPLFERKVDLVTEGLPVGYAKRLNLISQVSQNNALVICNYIMSMKTEINLSDNYRMINISLLTKLSKFFRNQKSFDKITREDILTFLNSLRKPETLDPLHKWVGTYNLHRIQLIRFFKWLYYPDIEPSKRHKHPIIENIPKLRRKETSIYKPSDLWTAQDDILFLKYCPSKRDRCYHAISRDLSSRPHEILKLKIKDITFKTIGTSQYCEVVVNGKTGTRPIPLINSIPYLKDYLDHKHPQPGNSNSPLICGTGKSLGRHVQPLTLNKIYSEYRRQVFPKLLESPNISPEDKQKIKELLKKPWNPYIRRHSALTEKSIILKEHILRQHAGWTQGSQMHLKYLHYYGNESSESLLEAYGIVAPGQQQIDQLRPKQCPNCNEPNKPDSKFCAKCRMVLTYDAYSETIEEKQKSNRTRLHEGT
;
A
#
# COMPACT_ATOMS: atom_id res chain seq x y z
N MET A 1 -41.32 -40.40 -9.77
CA MET A 1 -40.50 -40.36 -8.53
C MET A 1 -39.03 -40.37 -8.95
N GLN A 2 -38.42 -39.19 -9.07
CA GLN A 2 -36.97 -39.04 -9.28
C GLN A 2 -36.32 -39.08 -7.90
N ILE A 3 -35.56 -40.13 -7.65
CA ILE A 3 -34.74 -40.24 -6.44
C ILE A 3 -33.58 -39.25 -6.59
N GLN A 4 -33.63 -38.18 -5.80
CA GLN A 4 -32.46 -37.33 -5.59
C GLN A 4 -31.39 -38.19 -4.92
N GLN A 5 -30.35 -38.57 -5.68
CA GLN A 5 -29.11 -39.07 -5.11
C GLN A 5 -28.50 -37.97 -4.24
N GLN A 6 -28.69 -38.06 -2.94
CA GLN A 6 -27.88 -37.35 -1.97
C GLN A 6 -26.43 -37.82 -2.18
N ASN A 7 -25.60 -36.96 -2.74
CA ASN A 7 -24.15 -37.16 -2.75
C ASN A 7 -23.69 -37.23 -1.29
N VAL A 8 -23.47 -38.42 -0.79
CA VAL A 8 -22.79 -38.66 0.49
C VAL A 8 -21.34 -38.18 0.26
N ILE A 9 -21.02 -37.00 0.77
CA ILE A 9 -19.66 -36.44 0.72
C ILE A 9 -18.83 -37.33 1.64
N ASP A 10 -17.72 -37.86 1.11
CA ASP A 10 -16.75 -38.67 1.87
C ASP A 10 -16.22 -37.85 3.06
N PRO A 11 -16.36 -38.30 4.32
CA PRO A 11 -15.84 -37.60 5.49
C PRO A 11 -14.35 -37.31 5.44
N LEU A 12 -13.57 -38.16 4.75
CA LEU A 12 -12.16 -37.93 4.49
C LEU A 12 -11.93 -36.74 3.57
N PHE A 13 -12.80 -36.47 2.63
CA PHE A 13 -12.76 -35.34 1.75
C PHE A 13 -13.02 -34.03 2.51
N GLU A 14 -14.05 -33.96 3.33
CA GLU A 14 -14.35 -32.79 4.17
C GLU A 14 -13.18 -32.44 5.07
N ARG A 15 -12.62 -33.44 5.76
CA ARG A 15 -11.44 -33.26 6.59
C ARG A 15 -10.24 -32.68 5.81
N LYS A 16 -10.00 -33.09 4.57
CA LYS A 16 -8.94 -32.52 3.73
C LYS A 16 -9.25 -31.07 3.35
N VAL A 17 -10.49 -30.74 3.03
CA VAL A 17 -10.90 -29.36 2.73
C VAL A 17 -10.68 -28.47 3.95
N ASP A 18 -11.07 -28.91 5.13
CA ASP A 18 -10.85 -28.16 6.37
C ASP A 18 -9.38 -27.89 6.64
N LEU A 19 -8.53 -28.90 6.50
CA LEU A 19 -7.06 -28.76 6.68
C LEU A 19 -6.43 -27.76 5.71
N VAL A 20 -6.92 -27.70 4.47
CA VAL A 20 -6.40 -26.73 3.46
C VAL A 20 -6.92 -25.33 3.69
N THR A 21 -8.02 -25.19 4.40
CA THR A 21 -8.72 -23.93 4.64
C THR A 21 -8.50 -23.36 6.02
N GLU A 22 -7.95 -24.15 6.93
CA GLU A 22 -7.64 -23.78 8.30
C GLU A 22 -6.83 -22.48 8.39
N GLY A 23 -7.22 -21.58 9.31
CA GLY A 23 -6.56 -20.31 9.56
C GLY A 23 -6.77 -19.25 8.47
N LEU A 24 -7.56 -19.53 7.43
CA LEU A 24 -7.88 -18.50 6.43
C LEU A 24 -8.96 -17.54 6.96
N PRO A 25 -8.85 -16.23 6.68
CA PRO A 25 -9.86 -15.26 7.06
C PRO A 25 -11.27 -15.66 6.54
N VAL A 26 -12.32 -15.43 7.33
CA VAL A 26 -13.73 -15.79 7.03
C VAL A 26 -14.18 -15.31 5.63
N GLY A 27 -13.68 -14.17 5.15
CA GLY A 27 -13.93 -13.69 3.79
C GLY A 27 -13.33 -14.58 2.70
N TYR A 28 -12.31 -15.36 3.03
CA TYR A 28 -11.72 -16.38 2.16
C TYR A 28 -12.43 -17.73 2.30
N ALA A 29 -12.89 -18.10 3.48
CA ALA A 29 -13.65 -19.31 3.69
C ALA A 29 -14.91 -19.38 2.79
N LYS A 30 -15.60 -18.26 2.58
CA LYS A 30 -16.72 -18.16 1.61
C LYS A 30 -16.29 -18.42 0.15
N ARG A 31 -15.02 -18.17 -0.20
CA ARG A 31 -14.48 -18.49 -1.54
C ARG A 31 -14.01 -19.93 -1.65
N LEU A 32 -13.85 -20.62 -0.55
CA LEU A 32 -13.39 -22.01 -0.49
C LEU A 32 -14.54 -23.01 -0.71
N ASN A 33 -15.80 -22.59 -0.56
CA ASN A 33 -16.92 -23.28 -1.18
C ASN A 33 -16.73 -23.45 -2.70
N LEU A 34 -15.68 -22.83 -3.27
CA LEU A 34 -15.24 -23.08 -4.64
C LEU A 34 -14.70 -24.50 -4.83
N ILE A 35 -14.02 -25.10 -3.84
CA ILE A 35 -13.50 -26.47 -3.95
C ILE A 35 -14.66 -27.48 -4.02
N SER A 36 -15.71 -27.28 -3.25
CA SER A 36 -16.93 -28.13 -3.31
C SER A 36 -17.69 -28.00 -4.62
N GLN A 37 -17.42 -26.99 -5.42
CA GLN A 37 -18.05 -26.76 -6.73
C GLN A 37 -17.24 -27.38 -7.90
N VAL A 38 -16.18 -28.12 -7.63
CA VAL A 38 -15.35 -28.82 -8.62
C VAL A 38 -15.67 -30.31 -8.55
N SER A 39 -15.34 -31.05 -9.61
CA SER A 39 -15.46 -32.50 -9.56
C SER A 39 -14.64 -33.10 -8.42
N GLN A 40 -15.12 -34.15 -7.76
CA GLN A 40 -14.49 -34.72 -6.58
C GLN A 40 -13.00 -35.06 -6.81
N ASN A 41 -12.68 -35.64 -7.97
CA ASN A 41 -11.29 -35.93 -8.34
C ASN A 41 -10.41 -34.69 -8.38
N ASN A 42 -10.85 -33.62 -9.06
CA ASN A 42 -10.08 -32.40 -9.14
C ASN A 42 -9.99 -31.70 -7.78
N ALA A 43 -11.03 -31.77 -6.97
CA ALA A 43 -11.04 -31.21 -5.63
C ALA A 43 -10.02 -31.91 -4.72
N LEU A 44 -9.92 -33.24 -4.76
CA LEU A 44 -8.91 -34.03 -4.04
C LEU A 44 -7.50 -33.68 -4.49
N VAL A 45 -7.27 -33.55 -5.80
CA VAL A 45 -5.96 -33.14 -6.34
C VAL A 45 -5.57 -31.73 -5.86
N ILE A 46 -6.52 -30.79 -5.83
CA ILE A 46 -6.27 -29.44 -5.28
C ILE A 46 -5.86 -29.53 -3.81
N CYS A 47 -6.62 -30.28 -2.99
CA CYS A 47 -6.31 -30.44 -1.57
C CYS A 47 -4.91 -31.06 -1.37
N ASN A 48 -4.59 -32.14 -2.07
CA ASN A 48 -3.29 -32.79 -1.98
C ASN A 48 -2.14 -31.87 -2.39
N TYR A 49 -2.32 -31.10 -3.48
CA TYR A 49 -1.33 -30.11 -3.92
C TYR A 49 -1.08 -29.03 -2.86
N ILE A 50 -2.12 -28.49 -2.26
CA ILE A 50 -1.99 -27.46 -1.23
C ILE A 50 -1.35 -28.02 0.04
N MET A 51 -1.67 -29.25 0.40
CA MET A 51 -1.03 -29.95 1.54
C MET A 51 0.48 -30.17 1.26
N SER A 52 0.83 -30.67 0.08
CA SER A 52 2.23 -30.81 -0.33
C SER A 52 2.97 -29.47 -0.30
N MET A 53 2.36 -28.40 -0.81
CA MET A 53 2.95 -27.05 -0.73
C MET A 53 3.15 -26.57 0.70
N LYS A 54 2.28 -26.92 1.66
CA LYS A 54 2.46 -26.59 3.07
C LYS A 54 3.70 -27.25 3.67
N THR A 55 4.01 -28.47 3.26
CA THR A 55 5.19 -29.23 3.73
C THR A 55 6.47 -28.85 3.00
N GLU A 56 6.41 -28.54 1.72
CA GLU A 56 7.58 -28.27 0.88
C GLU A 56 8.08 -26.82 0.95
N ILE A 57 7.18 -25.86 1.20
CA ILE A 57 7.52 -24.43 1.23
C ILE A 57 6.79 -23.71 2.36
N ASN A 58 7.35 -22.59 2.82
CA ASN A 58 6.66 -21.70 3.75
C ASN A 58 5.51 -20.95 3.03
N LEU A 59 4.36 -21.60 2.96
CA LEU A 59 3.20 -21.20 2.18
C LEU A 59 2.42 -20.06 2.86
N SER A 60 2.43 -18.86 2.29
CA SER A 60 1.57 -17.77 2.76
C SER A 60 0.10 -18.01 2.39
N ASP A 61 -0.83 -17.54 3.26
CA ASP A 61 -2.28 -17.66 3.02
C ASP A 61 -2.69 -17.07 1.67
N ASN A 62 -2.10 -15.96 1.27
CA ASN A 62 -2.42 -15.31 0.00
C ASN A 62 -2.01 -16.18 -1.20
N TYR A 63 -0.84 -16.82 -1.12
CA TYR A 63 -0.36 -17.71 -2.17
C TYR A 63 -1.20 -18.99 -2.24
N ARG A 64 -1.59 -19.56 -1.08
CA ARG A 64 -2.53 -20.69 -0.95
C ARG A 64 -3.84 -20.36 -1.67
N MET A 65 -4.44 -19.22 -1.35
CA MET A 65 -5.70 -18.78 -1.95
C MET A 65 -5.63 -18.58 -3.46
N ILE A 66 -4.54 -18.01 -3.95
CA ILE A 66 -4.35 -17.80 -5.38
C ILE A 66 -4.31 -19.14 -6.12
N ASN A 67 -3.61 -20.15 -5.58
CA ASN A 67 -3.54 -21.48 -6.20
C ASN A 67 -4.89 -22.20 -6.17
N ILE A 68 -5.62 -22.20 -5.05
CA ILE A 68 -6.96 -22.76 -4.96
C ILE A 68 -7.89 -22.08 -5.99
N SER A 69 -7.89 -20.75 -6.03
CA SER A 69 -8.73 -20.00 -6.96
C SER A 69 -8.39 -20.27 -8.43
N LEU A 70 -7.11 -20.43 -8.76
CA LEU A 70 -6.66 -20.72 -10.11
C LEU A 70 -7.12 -22.12 -10.56
N LEU A 71 -6.85 -23.14 -9.74
CA LEU A 71 -7.16 -24.52 -10.08
C LEU A 71 -8.69 -24.78 -10.14
N THR A 72 -9.46 -24.18 -9.23
CA THR A 72 -10.91 -24.18 -9.34
C THR A 72 -11.43 -23.51 -10.61
N LYS A 73 -10.83 -22.39 -11.03
CA LYS A 73 -11.18 -21.75 -12.29
C LYS A 73 -10.84 -22.61 -13.49
N LEU A 74 -9.68 -23.28 -13.49
CA LEU A 74 -9.27 -24.19 -14.54
C LEU A 74 -10.26 -25.34 -14.69
N SER A 75 -10.65 -26.01 -13.58
CA SER A 75 -11.64 -27.09 -13.60
C SER A 75 -12.98 -26.62 -14.14
N LYS A 76 -13.49 -25.48 -13.65
CA LYS A 76 -14.75 -24.87 -14.11
C LYS A 76 -14.71 -24.44 -15.57
N PHE A 77 -13.57 -24.00 -16.08
CA PHE A 77 -13.42 -23.63 -17.49
C PHE A 77 -13.76 -24.81 -18.41
N PHE A 78 -13.40 -26.00 -18.00
CA PHE A 78 -13.77 -27.24 -18.68
C PHE A 78 -15.06 -27.88 -18.11
N ARG A 79 -15.95 -27.09 -17.49
CA ARG A 79 -17.24 -27.52 -16.94
C ARG A 79 -17.14 -28.70 -15.96
N ASN A 80 -16.01 -28.86 -15.29
CA ASN A 80 -15.68 -29.98 -14.39
C ASN A 80 -15.69 -31.38 -15.06
N GLN A 81 -15.69 -31.44 -16.38
CA GLN A 81 -15.73 -32.70 -17.15
C GLN A 81 -14.35 -33.29 -17.37
N LYS A 82 -13.28 -32.50 -17.21
CA LYS A 82 -11.91 -32.90 -17.47
C LYS A 82 -11.12 -32.96 -16.18
N SER A 83 -10.57 -34.14 -15.84
CA SER A 83 -9.67 -34.29 -14.72
C SER A 83 -8.28 -33.68 -15.06
N PHE A 84 -7.54 -33.22 -14.05
CA PHE A 84 -6.29 -32.51 -14.27
C PHE A 84 -5.21 -33.35 -14.97
N ASP A 85 -5.21 -34.66 -14.78
CA ASP A 85 -4.31 -35.59 -15.48
C ASP A 85 -4.63 -35.76 -16.97
N LYS A 86 -5.84 -35.37 -17.40
CA LYS A 86 -6.28 -35.38 -18.81
C LYS A 86 -6.17 -34.01 -19.52
N ILE A 87 -5.67 -33.00 -18.82
CA ILE A 87 -5.43 -31.69 -19.38
C ILE A 87 -4.26 -31.76 -20.38
N THR A 88 -4.46 -31.25 -21.58
CA THR A 88 -3.42 -31.15 -22.62
C THR A 88 -2.74 -29.78 -22.63
N ARG A 89 -1.68 -29.66 -23.41
CA ARG A 89 -1.00 -28.38 -23.63
C ARG A 89 -1.95 -27.35 -24.27
N GLU A 90 -2.76 -27.77 -25.24
CA GLU A 90 -3.75 -26.95 -25.93
C GLU A 90 -4.81 -26.44 -24.97
N ASP A 91 -5.24 -27.27 -24.01
CA ASP A 91 -6.19 -26.88 -22.96
C ASP A 91 -5.58 -25.75 -22.09
N ILE A 92 -4.34 -25.86 -21.68
CA ILE A 92 -3.66 -24.82 -20.87
C ILE A 92 -3.57 -23.53 -21.69
N LEU A 93 -3.20 -23.60 -22.95
CA LEU A 93 -3.12 -22.40 -23.83
C LEU A 93 -4.50 -21.77 -24.02
N THR A 94 -5.53 -22.58 -24.24
CA THR A 94 -6.93 -22.10 -24.39
C THR A 94 -7.40 -21.40 -23.14
N PHE A 95 -7.16 -21.99 -21.95
CA PHE A 95 -7.48 -21.36 -20.68
C PHE A 95 -6.71 -20.05 -20.48
N LEU A 96 -5.41 -20.03 -20.75
CA LEU A 96 -4.60 -18.82 -20.59
C LEU A 96 -5.02 -17.74 -21.61
N ASN A 97 -5.36 -18.11 -22.84
CA ASN A 97 -5.84 -17.18 -23.86
C ASN A 97 -7.21 -16.58 -23.51
N SER A 98 -8.05 -17.28 -22.77
CA SER A 98 -9.34 -16.73 -22.29
C SER A 98 -9.19 -15.51 -21.35
N LEU A 99 -7.97 -15.28 -20.83
CA LEU A 99 -7.65 -14.11 -20.01
C LEU A 99 -7.35 -12.85 -20.83
N ARG A 100 -7.19 -12.97 -22.15
CA ARG A 100 -6.91 -11.83 -23.02
C ARG A 100 -8.09 -10.88 -23.03
N LYS A 101 -7.77 -9.61 -23.01
CA LYS A 101 -8.76 -8.53 -23.14
C LYS A 101 -8.40 -7.65 -24.32
N PRO A 102 -9.37 -7.18 -25.08
CA PRO A 102 -9.12 -6.23 -26.15
C PRO A 102 -8.63 -4.89 -25.57
N GLU A 103 -7.91 -4.13 -26.37
CA GLU A 103 -7.32 -2.84 -25.97
C GLU A 103 -8.39 -1.83 -25.51
N THR A 104 -9.58 -1.90 -26.07
CA THR A 104 -10.74 -1.09 -25.67
C THR A 104 -11.13 -1.30 -24.19
N LEU A 105 -10.97 -2.51 -23.66
CA LEU A 105 -11.29 -2.85 -22.26
C LEU A 105 -10.09 -2.78 -21.32
N ASP A 106 -8.88 -2.97 -21.82
CA ASP A 106 -7.66 -2.91 -21.04
C ASP A 106 -6.51 -2.28 -21.85
N PRO A 107 -6.53 -0.94 -22.04
CA PRO A 107 -5.54 -0.22 -22.86
C PRO A 107 -4.09 -0.41 -22.38
N LEU A 108 -3.90 -0.75 -21.12
CA LEU A 108 -2.58 -0.97 -20.52
C LEU A 108 -2.18 -2.45 -20.50
N HIS A 109 -2.92 -3.33 -21.17
CA HIS A 109 -2.65 -4.77 -21.24
C HIS A 109 -2.31 -5.39 -19.87
N LYS A 110 -3.03 -4.98 -18.80
CA LYS A 110 -2.82 -5.48 -17.43
C LYS A 110 -3.07 -6.98 -17.32
N TRP A 111 -3.93 -7.53 -18.20
CA TRP A 111 -4.22 -8.94 -18.30
C TRP A 111 -2.95 -9.78 -18.56
N VAL A 112 -1.91 -9.24 -19.22
CA VAL A 112 -0.62 -9.93 -19.44
C VAL A 112 0.04 -10.32 -18.12
N GLY A 113 -0.07 -9.46 -17.09
CA GLY A 113 0.40 -9.78 -15.73
C GLY A 113 -0.32 -10.97 -15.14
N THR A 114 -1.65 -11.03 -15.28
CA THR A 114 -2.49 -12.14 -14.80
C THR A 114 -2.19 -13.44 -15.58
N TYR A 115 -2.06 -13.35 -16.89
CA TYR A 115 -1.66 -14.46 -17.75
C TYR A 115 -0.33 -15.08 -17.29
N ASN A 116 0.71 -14.25 -17.13
CA ASN A 116 2.03 -14.73 -16.72
C ASN A 116 2.04 -15.31 -15.29
N LEU A 117 1.24 -14.73 -14.39
CA LEU A 117 1.07 -15.27 -13.03
C LEU A 117 0.43 -16.66 -13.07
N HIS A 118 -0.70 -16.80 -13.76
CA HIS A 118 -1.39 -18.08 -13.92
C HIS A 118 -0.48 -19.11 -14.63
N ARG A 119 0.24 -18.69 -15.68
CA ARG A 119 1.23 -19.53 -16.37
C ARG A 119 2.25 -20.13 -15.40
N ILE A 120 2.89 -19.31 -14.55
CA ILE A 120 3.90 -19.78 -13.60
C ILE A 120 3.28 -20.75 -12.61
N GLN A 121 2.09 -20.47 -12.11
CA GLN A 121 1.40 -21.32 -11.14
C GLN A 121 0.96 -22.65 -11.74
N LEU A 122 0.45 -22.66 -12.98
CA LEU A 122 0.10 -23.90 -13.68
C LEU A 122 1.34 -24.76 -13.96
N ILE A 123 2.44 -24.14 -14.38
CA ILE A 123 3.71 -24.88 -14.55
C ILE A 123 4.15 -25.55 -13.24
N ARG A 124 4.03 -24.86 -12.09
CA ARG A 124 4.36 -25.43 -10.78
C ARG A 124 3.40 -26.56 -10.39
N PHE A 125 2.12 -26.35 -10.60
CA PHE A 125 1.09 -27.35 -10.31
C PHE A 125 1.31 -28.62 -11.14
N PHE A 126 1.47 -28.55 -12.46
CA PHE A 126 1.68 -29.71 -13.32
C PHE A 126 3.03 -30.38 -13.10
N LYS A 127 4.09 -29.64 -12.73
CA LYS A 127 5.33 -30.25 -12.26
C LYS A 127 5.10 -31.12 -11.02
N TRP A 128 4.32 -30.64 -10.05
CA TRP A 128 3.96 -31.43 -8.87
C TRP A 128 3.05 -32.60 -9.22
N LEU A 129 2.06 -32.39 -10.06
CA LEU A 129 1.09 -33.45 -10.42
C LEU A 129 1.74 -34.66 -11.05
N TYR A 130 2.73 -34.43 -11.92
CA TYR A 130 3.43 -35.54 -12.61
C TYR A 130 4.67 -36.06 -11.87
N TYR A 131 5.23 -35.27 -10.98
CA TYR A 131 6.44 -35.60 -10.22
C TYR A 131 6.30 -35.25 -8.74
N PRO A 132 5.31 -35.83 -8.04
CA PRO A 132 4.99 -35.42 -6.65
C PRO A 132 6.12 -35.76 -5.69
N ASP A 133 6.82 -36.89 -5.90
CA ASP A 133 7.84 -37.42 -5.00
C ASP A 133 9.23 -36.83 -5.25
N ILE A 134 9.38 -35.98 -6.27
CA ILE A 134 10.65 -35.32 -6.56
C ILE A 134 10.70 -33.97 -5.83
N GLU A 135 11.86 -33.65 -5.26
CA GLU A 135 12.12 -32.34 -4.64
C GLU A 135 11.72 -31.18 -5.59
N PRO A 136 11.01 -30.14 -5.11
CA PRO A 136 10.49 -29.04 -5.96
C PRO A 136 11.51 -28.42 -6.92
N SER A 137 12.76 -28.27 -6.48
CA SER A 137 13.86 -27.71 -7.28
C SER A 137 14.28 -28.61 -8.45
N LYS A 138 14.13 -29.93 -8.30
CA LYS A 138 14.56 -30.94 -9.25
C LYS A 138 13.44 -31.45 -10.17
N ARG A 139 12.18 -31.04 -9.95
CA ARG A 139 11.06 -31.47 -10.80
C ARG A 139 11.25 -31.01 -12.25
N HIS A 140 11.26 -31.97 -13.16
CA HIS A 140 11.35 -31.71 -14.60
C HIS A 140 10.07 -31.07 -15.14
N LYS A 141 10.17 -30.49 -16.32
CA LYS A 141 8.98 -30.03 -17.05
C LYS A 141 8.37 -31.22 -17.78
N HIS A 142 7.09 -31.45 -17.55
CA HIS A 142 6.33 -32.41 -18.36
C HIS A 142 6.01 -31.80 -19.74
N PRO A 143 5.93 -32.57 -20.85
CA PRO A 143 5.66 -32.06 -22.21
C PRO A 143 4.47 -31.10 -22.30
N ILE A 144 3.42 -31.33 -21.53
CA ILE A 144 2.21 -30.45 -21.55
C ILE A 144 2.46 -29.02 -21.10
N ILE A 145 3.53 -28.77 -20.33
CA ILE A 145 3.90 -27.43 -19.84
C ILE A 145 5.16 -26.88 -20.48
N GLU A 146 5.73 -27.63 -21.44
CA GLU A 146 6.86 -27.14 -22.21
C GLU A 146 6.41 -26.04 -23.18
N ASN A 147 7.30 -25.07 -23.38
CA ASN A 147 7.11 -24.01 -24.37
C ASN A 147 5.78 -23.25 -24.27
N ILE A 148 5.19 -23.14 -23.05
CA ILE A 148 4.09 -22.20 -22.82
C ILE A 148 4.66 -20.78 -22.82
N PRO A 149 4.26 -19.91 -23.76
CA PRO A 149 4.91 -18.63 -23.97
C PRO A 149 4.73 -17.68 -22.78
N LYS A 150 5.79 -16.97 -22.41
CA LYS A 150 5.73 -15.82 -21.52
C LYS A 150 5.44 -14.58 -22.38
N LEU A 151 4.37 -13.90 -22.08
CA LEU A 151 4.01 -12.67 -22.80
C LEU A 151 4.77 -11.47 -22.23
N ARG A 152 5.25 -10.61 -23.11
CA ARG A 152 5.85 -9.33 -22.74
C ARG A 152 4.77 -8.24 -22.78
N ARG A 153 4.76 -7.40 -21.75
CA ARG A 153 3.92 -6.22 -21.72
C ARG A 153 4.70 -5.06 -22.35
N LYS A 154 4.07 -4.34 -23.26
CA LYS A 154 4.69 -3.17 -23.92
C LYS A 154 4.86 -2.01 -22.92
N GLU A 155 3.83 -1.75 -22.14
CA GLU A 155 3.82 -0.67 -21.15
C GLU A 155 4.59 -1.11 -19.89
N THR A 156 5.65 -0.39 -19.58
CA THR A 156 6.54 -0.72 -18.44
C THR A 156 6.08 -0.10 -17.11
N SER A 157 5.37 1.02 -17.15
CA SER A 157 4.88 1.71 -15.96
C SER A 157 3.36 1.80 -15.92
N ILE A 158 2.80 1.60 -14.72
CA ILE A 158 1.36 1.77 -14.46
C ILE A 158 1.02 3.25 -14.26
N TYR A 159 1.97 4.04 -13.77
CA TYR A 159 1.82 5.46 -13.47
C TYR A 159 2.67 6.30 -14.40
N LYS A 160 2.10 7.40 -14.86
CA LYS A 160 2.80 8.47 -15.57
C LYS A 160 3.36 9.48 -14.56
N PRO A 161 4.33 10.33 -14.92
CA PRO A 161 4.81 11.42 -14.04
C PRO A 161 3.66 12.30 -13.52
N SER A 162 2.68 12.62 -14.37
CA SER A 162 1.50 13.41 -14.01
C SER A 162 0.56 12.73 -13.00
N ASP A 163 0.67 11.42 -12.81
CA ASP A 163 -0.13 10.68 -11.83
C ASP A 163 0.47 10.79 -10.40
N LEU A 164 1.75 11.15 -10.29
CA LEU A 164 2.43 11.23 -9.01
C LEU A 164 1.91 12.41 -8.18
N TRP A 165 1.80 12.17 -6.88
CA TRP A 165 1.43 13.21 -5.93
C TRP A 165 2.65 14.06 -5.59
N THR A 166 2.51 15.36 -5.66
CA THR A 166 3.53 16.35 -5.28
C THR A 166 3.43 16.70 -3.80
N ALA A 167 4.40 17.43 -3.26
CA ALA A 167 4.33 17.98 -1.90
C ALA A 167 3.08 18.85 -1.69
N GLN A 168 2.65 19.60 -2.71
CA GLN A 168 1.41 20.40 -2.65
C GLN A 168 0.15 19.54 -2.54
N ASP A 169 0.10 18.41 -3.26
CA ASP A 169 -1.01 17.46 -3.16
C ASP A 169 -1.10 16.86 -1.75
N ASP A 170 0.06 16.55 -1.13
CA ASP A 170 0.13 16.04 0.23
C ASP A 170 -0.35 17.08 1.26
N ILE A 171 0.09 18.34 1.13
CA ILE A 171 -0.35 19.45 1.98
C ILE A 171 -1.87 19.60 1.88
N LEU A 172 -2.40 19.60 0.67
CA LEU A 172 -3.82 19.71 0.42
C LEU A 172 -4.63 18.57 1.05
N PHE A 173 -4.13 17.33 0.90
CA PHE A 173 -4.75 16.18 1.56
C PHE A 173 -4.70 16.32 3.08
N LEU A 174 -3.55 16.63 3.66
CA LEU A 174 -3.37 16.77 5.10
C LEU A 174 -4.19 17.90 5.69
N LYS A 175 -4.41 18.99 4.94
CA LYS A 175 -5.25 20.13 5.33
C LYS A 175 -6.73 19.74 5.42
N TYR A 176 -7.24 19.04 4.42
CA TYR A 176 -8.69 18.78 4.28
C TYR A 176 -9.14 17.38 4.69
N CYS A 177 -8.23 16.45 4.97
CA CYS A 177 -8.58 15.13 5.46
C CYS A 177 -9.14 15.24 6.90
N PRO A 178 -10.39 14.81 7.16
CA PRO A 178 -11.02 14.99 8.49
C PRO A 178 -10.46 14.05 9.55
N SER A 179 -9.91 12.88 9.14
CA SER A 179 -9.45 11.84 10.04
C SER A 179 -7.99 12.05 10.47
N LYS A 180 -7.74 12.23 11.77
CA LYS A 180 -6.38 12.32 12.33
C LYS A 180 -5.56 11.05 12.05
N ARG A 181 -6.20 9.85 12.11
CA ARG A 181 -5.58 8.58 11.76
C ARG A 181 -5.09 8.57 10.31
N ASP A 182 -5.93 9.00 9.39
CA ASP A 182 -5.62 8.91 7.96
C ASP A 182 -4.60 9.97 7.55
N ARG A 183 -4.62 11.15 8.20
CA ARG A 183 -3.53 12.13 8.11
C ARG A 183 -2.21 11.58 8.60
N CYS A 184 -2.22 10.89 9.76
CA CYS A 184 -1.04 10.23 10.31
C CYS A 184 -0.49 9.18 9.34
N TYR A 185 -1.34 8.26 8.85
CA TYR A 185 -0.93 7.27 7.87
C TYR A 185 -0.34 7.91 6.61
N HIS A 186 -0.99 8.94 6.07
CA HIS A 186 -0.56 9.62 4.85
C HIS A 186 0.82 10.26 5.03
N ALA A 187 1.02 11.03 6.10
CA ALA A 187 2.29 11.67 6.40
C ALA A 187 3.43 10.65 6.62
N ILE A 188 3.18 9.59 7.41
CA ILE A 188 4.14 8.50 7.64
C ILE A 188 4.49 7.79 6.32
N SER A 189 3.51 7.57 5.44
CA SER A 189 3.75 6.90 4.15
C SER A 189 4.71 7.68 3.25
N ARG A 190 4.72 9.01 3.35
CA ARG A 190 5.67 9.88 2.64
C ARG A 190 7.07 9.74 3.20
N ASP A 191 7.25 9.83 4.51
CA ASP A 191 8.56 9.70 5.15
C ASP A 191 9.16 8.30 4.94
N LEU A 192 8.39 7.24 5.21
CA LEU A 192 8.85 5.88 5.11
C LEU A 192 9.02 5.38 3.68
N SER A 193 8.24 5.88 2.73
CA SER A 193 8.15 5.33 1.36
C SER A 193 7.93 3.80 1.34
N SER A 194 7.42 3.25 2.43
CA SER A 194 7.26 1.80 2.64
C SER A 194 6.01 1.27 1.95
N ARG A 195 5.92 -0.06 1.78
CA ARG A 195 4.70 -0.67 1.24
C ARG A 195 3.53 -0.48 2.21
N PRO A 196 2.30 -0.25 1.73
CA PRO A 196 1.15 -0.02 2.62
C PRO A 196 1.00 -1.06 3.73
N HIS A 197 1.18 -2.33 3.41
CA HIS A 197 1.08 -3.40 4.41
C HIS A 197 2.24 -3.43 5.42
N GLU A 198 3.41 -2.89 5.08
CA GLU A 198 4.53 -2.73 6.02
C GLU A 198 4.19 -1.67 7.07
N ILE A 199 3.64 -0.53 6.63
CA ILE A 199 3.19 0.56 7.53
C ILE A 199 2.04 0.10 8.43
N LEU A 200 1.06 -0.63 7.87
CA LEU A 200 -0.09 -1.12 8.64
C LEU A 200 0.27 -2.20 9.67
N LYS A 201 1.42 -2.85 9.54
CA LYS A 201 1.93 -3.82 10.52
C LYS A 201 2.69 -3.17 11.68
N LEU A 202 3.04 -1.89 11.59
CA LEU A 202 3.74 -1.19 12.67
C LEU A 202 2.90 -1.17 13.95
N LYS A 203 3.61 -1.30 15.06
CA LYS A 203 3.09 -1.16 16.41
C LYS A 203 3.70 0.07 17.08
N ILE A 204 3.12 0.52 18.17
CA ILE A 204 3.65 1.67 18.93
C ILE A 204 5.10 1.42 19.37
N LYS A 205 5.46 0.18 19.76
CA LYS A 205 6.84 -0.17 20.16
C LYS A 205 7.88 -0.06 19.05
N ASP A 206 7.46 -0.04 17.78
CA ASP A 206 8.37 0.08 16.63
C ASP A 206 8.79 1.55 16.40
N ILE A 207 8.33 2.47 17.24
CA ILE A 207 8.56 3.91 17.16
C ILE A 207 9.41 4.35 18.34
N THR A 208 10.48 5.09 18.05
CA THR A 208 11.34 5.70 19.08
C THR A 208 11.55 7.17 18.78
N PHE A 209 11.08 8.05 19.66
CA PHE A 209 11.36 9.48 19.57
C PHE A 209 12.80 9.76 20.02
N LYS A 210 13.53 10.51 19.21
CA LYS A 210 14.94 10.87 19.42
C LYS A 210 15.13 12.38 19.25
N THR A 211 16.18 12.93 19.88
CA THR A 211 16.56 14.34 19.75
C THR A 211 18.02 14.43 19.37
N ILE A 212 18.33 15.27 18.40
CA ILE A 212 19.71 15.64 18.03
C ILE A 212 19.79 17.16 18.12
N GLY A 213 20.55 17.68 19.06
CA GLY A 213 20.55 19.12 19.38
C GLY A 213 19.16 19.59 19.77
N THR A 214 18.63 20.59 19.07
CA THR A 214 17.27 21.12 19.25
C THR A 214 16.20 20.42 18.40
N SER A 215 16.60 19.55 17.45
CA SER A 215 15.70 18.93 16.49
C SER A 215 15.21 17.58 16.98
N GLN A 216 13.90 17.38 16.99
CA GLN A 216 13.27 16.09 17.27
C GLN A 216 13.01 15.32 15.98
N TYR A 217 13.29 14.03 16.00
CA TYR A 217 12.89 13.10 14.95
C TYR A 217 12.37 11.80 15.59
N CYS A 218 11.76 10.96 14.79
CA CYS A 218 11.29 9.67 15.25
C CYS A 218 11.91 8.59 14.38
N GLU A 219 12.50 7.56 14.97
CA GLU A 219 12.98 6.39 14.25
C GLU A 219 11.93 5.29 14.27
N VAL A 220 11.66 4.71 13.13
CA VAL A 220 10.71 3.61 12.96
C VAL A 220 11.43 2.40 12.39
N VAL A 221 11.27 1.25 13.04
CA VAL A 221 11.81 -0.03 12.58
C VAL A 221 10.77 -0.71 11.69
N VAL A 222 10.99 -0.65 10.37
CA VAL A 222 10.10 -1.28 9.39
C VAL A 222 10.56 -2.69 9.08
N ASN A 223 9.69 -3.67 9.27
CA ASN A 223 9.94 -5.07 8.91
C ASN A 223 9.29 -5.39 7.56
N GLY A 224 10.11 -5.66 6.55
CA GLY A 224 9.69 -5.98 5.19
C GLY A 224 10.14 -7.37 4.74
N LYS A 225 9.81 -7.73 3.50
CA LYS A 225 10.18 -9.02 2.90
C LYS A 225 11.71 -9.26 2.85
N THR A 226 12.49 -8.19 2.84
CA THR A 226 13.95 -8.21 2.68
C THR A 226 14.70 -7.94 3.99
N GLY A 227 14.01 -8.01 5.12
CA GLY A 227 14.56 -7.74 6.44
C GLY A 227 14.01 -6.47 7.11
N THR A 228 14.58 -6.15 8.26
CA THR A 228 14.26 -4.96 9.05
C THR A 228 15.15 -3.78 8.65
N ARG A 229 14.59 -2.58 8.71
CA ARG A 229 15.32 -1.34 8.46
C ARG A 229 14.82 -0.20 9.33
N PRO A 230 15.70 0.52 10.02
CA PRO A 230 15.35 1.76 10.69
C PRO A 230 15.20 2.88 9.66
N ILE A 231 14.13 3.66 9.78
CA ILE A 231 13.87 4.81 8.90
C ILE A 231 13.47 6.00 9.77
N PRO A 232 14.06 7.19 9.60
CA PRO A 232 13.64 8.37 10.32
C PRO A 232 12.32 8.92 9.76
N LEU A 233 11.42 9.26 10.68
CA LEU A 233 10.28 10.13 10.42
C LEU A 233 10.68 11.56 10.77
N ILE A 234 10.41 12.49 9.88
CA ILE A 234 10.74 13.91 10.04
C ILE A 234 9.47 14.75 9.89
N ASN A 235 8.87 14.70 8.72
CA ASN A 235 7.71 15.52 8.35
C ASN A 235 6.40 15.03 8.97
N SER A 236 6.32 13.76 9.28
CA SER A 236 5.12 13.12 9.84
C SER A 236 4.97 13.25 11.36
N ILE A 237 5.99 13.71 12.09
CA ILE A 237 5.97 13.78 13.56
C ILE A 237 4.75 14.53 14.11
N PRO A 238 4.39 15.73 13.64
CA PRO A 238 3.24 16.46 14.18
C PRO A 238 1.92 15.70 13.99
N TYR A 239 1.78 14.98 12.88
CA TYR A 239 0.58 14.20 12.57
C TYR A 239 0.53 12.91 13.38
N LEU A 240 1.70 12.31 13.64
CA LEU A 240 1.84 11.13 14.48
C LEU A 240 1.45 11.46 15.93
N LYS A 241 2.04 12.50 16.52
CA LYS A 241 1.69 12.97 17.86
C LYS A 241 0.21 13.34 17.97
N ASP A 242 -0.31 14.15 17.02
CA ASP A 242 -1.72 14.55 17.01
C ASP A 242 -2.68 13.35 16.99
N TYR A 243 -2.31 12.27 16.30
CA TYR A 243 -3.11 11.05 16.31
C TYR A 243 -2.96 10.24 17.60
N LEU A 244 -1.74 10.02 18.08
CA LEU A 244 -1.47 9.25 19.30
C LEU A 244 -2.13 9.91 20.52
N ASP A 245 -1.98 11.23 20.68
CA ASP A 245 -2.44 11.96 21.86
C ASP A 245 -3.97 12.14 21.89
N HIS A 246 -4.63 12.22 20.73
CA HIS A 246 -6.03 12.62 20.71
C HIS A 246 -7.01 11.58 20.18
N LYS A 247 -6.57 10.61 19.39
CA LYS A 247 -7.48 9.70 18.65
C LYS A 247 -7.06 8.25 18.63
N HIS A 248 -5.86 7.91 19.08
CA HIS A 248 -5.45 6.51 19.16
C HIS A 248 -6.22 5.81 20.30
N PRO A 249 -6.84 4.62 20.05
CA PRO A 249 -7.68 3.97 21.06
C PRO A 249 -6.88 3.44 22.29
N GLN A 250 -5.60 3.13 22.11
CA GLN A 250 -4.73 2.54 23.14
C GLN A 250 -3.30 3.07 23.03
N PRO A 251 -3.05 4.37 23.26
CA PRO A 251 -1.73 4.97 23.06
C PRO A 251 -0.67 4.44 24.04
N GLY A 252 -1.05 4.01 25.24
CA GLY A 252 -0.15 3.43 26.25
C GLY A 252 0.21 1.95 26.04
N ASN A 253 -0.44 1.26 25.08
CA ASN A 253 -0.15 -0.14 24.80
C ASN A 253 0.89 -0.27 23.68
N SER A 254 2.13 -0.58 24.04
CA SER A 254 3.25 -0.71 23.10
C SER A 254 3.03 -1.76 21.99
N ASN A 255 2.20 -2.78 22.24
CA ASN A 255 1.87 -3.82 21.28
C ASN A 255 0.66 -3.48 20.38
N SER A 256 -0.02 -2.37 20.67
CA SER A 256 -1.15 -1.91 19.83
C SER A 256 -0.67 -1.55 18.43
N PRO A 257 -1.48 -1.83 17.38
CA PRO A 257 -1.18 -1.38 16.02
C PRO A 257 -1.04 0.14 15.98
N LEU A 258 -0.03 0.65 15.28
CA LEU A 258 0.14 2.11 15.12
C LEU A 258 -1.06 2.75 14.42
N ILE A 259 -1.59 2.12 13.39
CA ILE A 259 -2.76 2.59 12.63
C ILE A 259 -3.93 1.65 12.92
N CYS A 260 -4.82 2.08 13.79
CA CYS A 260 -5.97 1.29 14.25
C CYS A 260 -7.21 1.46 13.35
N GLY A 261 -7.99 0.39 13.25
CA GLY A 261 -9.33 0.43 12.70
C GLY A 261 -10.28 1.28 13.55
N THR A 262 -11.47 1.56 13.03
CA THR A 262 -12.54 2.31 13.69
C THR A 262 -13.82 1.47 13.78
N GLY A 263 -14.79 1.88 14.59
CA GLY A 263 -16.06 1.18 14.76
C GLY A 263 -15.85 -0.27 15.22
N LYS A 264 -16.44 -1.23 14.52
CA LYS A 264 -16.35 -2.68 14.84
C LYS A 264 -14.92 -3.24 14.82
N SER A 265 -13.95 -2.55 14.22
CA SER A 265 -12.53 -2.93 14.15
C SER A 265 -11.64 -2.05 15.03
N LEU A 266 -12.20 -1.33 15.99
CA LEU A 266 -11.46 -0.46 16.89
C LEU A 266 -10.33 -1.23 17.59
N GLY A 267 -9.14 -0.65 17.61
CA GLY A 267 -7.93 -1.26 18.21
C GLY A 267 -7.30 -2.40 17.39
N ARG A 268 -7.90 -2.80 16.26
CA ARG A 268 -7.34 -3.84 15.37
C ARG A 268 -6.58 -3.20 14.21
N HIS A 269 -5.73 -3.98 13.55
CA HIS A 269 -5.05 -3.56 12.32
C HIS A 269 -6.03 -3.15 11.23
N VAL A 270 -5.72 -2.05 10.56
CA VAL A 270 -6.37 -1.72 9.29
C VAL A 270 -5.86 -2.64 8.20
N GLN A 271 -6.77 -3.26 7.45
CA GLN A 271 -6.40 -4.12 6.33
C GLN A 271 -6.07 -3.28 5.07
N PRO A 272 -5.13 -3.72 4.20
CA PRO A 272 -4.79 -3.00 2.97
C PRO A 272 -5.99 -2.72 2.06
N LEU A 273 -6.95 -3.65 1.98
CA LEU A 273 -8.19 -3.45 1.23
C LEU A 273 -9.07 -2.35 1.81
N THR A 274 -9.14 -2.26 3.14
CA THR A 274 -9.87 -1.19 3.84
C THR A 274 -9.23 0.16 3.56
N LEU A 275 -7.89 0.23 3.59
CA LEU A 275 -7.17 1.45 3.28
C LEU A 275 -7.43 1.93 1.83
N ASN A 276 -7.45 1.01 0.86
CA ASN A 276 -7.82 1.33 -0.52
C ASN A 276 -9.25 1.90 -0.63
N LYS A 277 -10.21 1.34 0.14
CA LYS A 277 -11.58 1.88 0.19
C LYS A 277 -11.61 3.29 0.76
N ILE A 278 -10.86 3.55 1.84
CA ILE A 278 -10.75 4.88 2.47
C ILE A 278 -10.27 5.92 1.45
N TYR A 279 -9.17 5.65 0.71
CA TYR A 279 -8.69 6.56 -0.33
C TYR A 279 -9.70 6.75 -1.46
N SER A 280 -10.41 5.67 -1.84
CA SER A 280 -11.50 5.74 -2.83
C SER A 280 -12.67 6.60 -2.35
N GLU A 281 -13.01 6.54 -1.07
CA GLU A 281 -14.06 7.34 -0.44
C GLU A 281 -13.67 8.82 -0.40
N TYR A 282 -12.44 9.14 0.00
CA TYR A 282 -11.93 10.51 -0.07
C TYR A 282 -12.05 11.09 -1.48
N ARG A 283 -11.62 10.34 -2.51
CA ARG A 283 -11.72 10.77 -3.90
C ARG A 283 -13.15 10.98 -4.37
N ARG A 284 -14.08 10.09 -3.98
CA ARG A 284 -15.44 10.06 -4.54
C ARG A 284 -16.44 10.91 -3.77
N GLN A 285 -16.24 11.10 -2.48
CA GLN A 285 -17.24 11.70 -1.60
C GLN A 285 -16.72 12.93 -0.85
N VAL A 286 -15.55 12.84 -0.22
CA VAL A 286 -15.09 13.89 0.70
C VAL A 286 -14.52 15.08 -0.07
N PHE A 287 -13.55 14.87 -0.93
CA PHE A 287 -12.88 15.95 -1.64
C PHE A 287 -13.77 16.67 -2.68
N PRO A 288 -14.66 15.98 -3.42
CA PRO A 288 -15.63 16.68 -4.29
C PRO A 288 -16.53 17.64 -3.53
N LYS A 289 -16.99 17.31 -2.31
CA LYS A 289 -17.81 18.21 -1.48
C LYS A 289 -17.10 19.50 -1.08
N LEU A 290 -15.77 19.47 -0.99
CA LEU A 290 -14.98 20.67 -0.70
C LEU A 290 -15.07 21.71 -1.81
N LEU A 291 -15.32 21.29 -3.06
CA LEU A 291 -15.48 22.22 -4.20
C LEU A 291 -16.73 23.09 -4.06
N GLU A 292 -17.75 22.59 -3.38
CA GLU A 292 -19.03 23.27 -3.15
C GLU A 292 -18.98 24.16 -1.90
N SER A 293 -18.02 23.93 -0.99
CA SER A 293 -17.93 24.64 0.28
C SER A 293 -17.51 26.10 0.07
N PRO A 294 -18.23 27.08 0.68
CA PRO A 294 -17.84 28.48 0.61
C PRO A 294 -16.58 28.82 1.39
N ASN A 295 -16.20 27.97 2.35
CA ASN A 295 -15.06 28.20 3.23
C ASN A 295 -13.71 27.77 2.62
N ILE A 296 -13.71 27.28 1.39
CA ILE A 296 -12.50 26.86 0.68
C ILE A 296 -12.10 27.94 -0.33
N SER A 297 -10.84 28.36 -0.30
CA SER A 297 -10.35 29.37 -1.22
C SER A 297 -10.46 28.90 -2.69
N PRO A 298 -10.69 29.83 -3.64
CA PRO A 298 -10.73 29.48 -5.06
C PRO A 298 -9.45 28.76 -5.54
N GLU A 299 -8.30 29.14 -5.00
CA GLU A 299 -7.02 28.53 -5.30
C GLU A 299 -6.97 27.07 -4.85
N ASP A 300 -7.37 26.76 -3.62
CA ASP A 300 -7.41 25.39 -3.13
C ASP A 300 -8.45 24.54 -3.88
N LYS A 301 -9.58 25.13 -4.27
CA LYS A 301 -10.56 24.44 -5.12
C LYS A 301 -9.96 24.02 -6.47
N GLN A 302 -9.17 24.91 -7.09
CA GLN A 302 -8.50 24.57 -8.34
C GLN A 302 -7.48 23.43 -8.14
N LYS A 303 -6.66 23.50 -7.08
CA LYS A 303 -5.71 22.42 -6.73
C LYS A 303 -6.41 21.09 -6.42
N ILE A 304 -7.56 21.13 -5.73
CA ILE A 304 -8.39 19.94 -5.49
C ILE A 304 -8.89 19.33 -6.81
N LYS A 305 -9.34 20.15 -7.76
CA LYS A 305 -9.76 19.64 -9.09
C LYS A 305 -8.62 18.88 -9.79
N GLU A 306 -7.41 19.42 -9.75
CA GLU A 306 -6.24 18.74 -10.35
C GLU A 306 -5.88 17.45 -9.59
N LEU A 307 -5.90 17.48 -8.26
CA LEU A 307 -5.64 16.31 -7.42
C LEU A 307 -6.66 15.18 -7.68
N LEU A 308 -7.94 15.52 -7.89
CA LEU A 308 -8.99 14.54 -8.19
C LEU A 308 -8.79 13.80 -9.52
N LYS A 309 -8.02 14.36 -10.47
CA LYS A 309 -7.66 13.68 -11.73
C LYS A 309 -6.62 12.58 -11.51
N LYS A 310 -5.79 12.69 -10.45
CA LYS A 310 -4.73 11.74 -10.13
C LYS A 310 -5.28 10.43 -9.54
N PRO A 311 -4.50 9.31 -9.55
CA PRO A 311 -4.87 8.08 -8.86
C PRO A 311 -4.89 8.25 -7.34
N TRP A 312 -5.90 7.70 -6.67
CA TRP A 312 -6.05 7.71 -5.21
C TRP A 312 -5.95 6.29 -4.67
N ASN A 313 -4.76 5.89 -4.28
CA ASN A 313 -4.50 4.65 -3.59
C ASN A 313 -3.19 4.72 -2.80
N PRO A 314 -3.01 3.90 -1.77
CA PRO A 314 -1.80 3.95 -0.94
C PRO A 314 -0.49 3.68 -1.69
N TYR A 315 -0.54 2.95 -2.81
CA TYR A 315 0.66 2.65 -3.60
C TYR A 315 1.16 3.84 -4.39
N ILE A 316 0.26 4.72 -4.89
CA ILE A 316 0.70 5.94 -5.58
C ILE A 316 1.52 6.82 -4.65
N ARG A 317 1.15 6.90 -3.36
CA ARG A 317 1.93 7.67 -2.37
C ARG A 317 3.34 7.12 -2.22
N ARG A 318 3.50 5.78 -2.18
CA ARG A 318 4.84 5.16 -2.19
C ARG A 318 5.63 5.50 -3.45
N HIS A 319 4.99 5.44 -4.63
CA HIS A 319 5.66 5.79 -5.89
C HIS A 319 6.12 7.24 -5.86
N SER A 320 5.26 8.18 -5.50
CA SER A 320 5.60 9.60 -5.38
C SER A 320 6.75 9.82 -4.41
N ALA A 321 6.68 9.25 -3.20
CA ALA A 321 7.72 9.40 -2.19
C ALA A 321 9.07 8.80 -2.59
N LEU A 322 9.09 7.68 -3.31
CA LEU A 322 10.34 7.10 -3.82
C LEU A 322 10.91 7.93 -4.97
N THR A 323 10.06 8.49 -5.81
CA THR A 323 10.48 9.42 -6.87
C THR A 323 11.11 10.67 -6.27
N GLU A 324 10.49 11.31 -5.28
CA GLU A 324 11.06 12.45 -4.55
C GLU A 324 12.42 12.10 -3.93
N LYS A 325 12.52 10.93 -3.28
CA LYS A 325 13.75 10.48 -2.64
C LYS A 325 14.84 10.05 -3.60
N SER A 326 14.52 9.66 -4.82
CA SER A 326 15.53 9.30 -5.84
C SER A 326 16.38 10.50 -6.29
N ILE A 327 15.90 11.72 -6.06
CA ILE A 327 16.66 12.94 -6.30
C ILE A 327 17.70 13.18 -5.18
N ILE A 328 17.33 12.85 -3.94
CA ILE A 328 18.10 13.22 -2.74
C ILE A 328 19.06 12.10 -2.35
N LEU A 329 18.66 10.84 -2.52
CA LEU A 329 19.38 9.68 -2.02
C LEU A 329 20.19 9.00 -3.13
N LYS A 330 21.48 8.72 -2.85
CA LYS A 330 22.28 7.85 -3.70
C LYS A 330 21.60 6.49 -3.89
N GLU A 331 21.82 5.85 -5.03
CA GLU A 331 21.10 4.63 -5.42
C GLU A 331 21.12 3.52 -4.37
N HIS A 332 22.27 3.22 -3.77
CA HIS A 332 22.39 2.17 -2.76
C HIS A 332 21.60 2.51 -1.48
N ILE A 333 21.57 3.78 -1.07
CA ILE A 333 20.77 4.27 0.07
C ILE A 333 19.29 4.20 -0.26
N LEU A 334 18.89 4.59 -1.48
CA LEU A 334 17.50 4.48 -1.94
C LEU A 334 17.02 3.02 -1.95
N ARG A 335 17.86 2.08 -2.40
CA ARG A 335 17.57 0.63 -2.36
C ARG A 335 17.32 0.15 -0.92
N GLN A 336 18.20 0.51 0.01
CA GLN A 336 18.06 0.19 1.43
C GLN A 336 16.79 0.81 2.02
N HIS A 337 16.56 2.11 1.79
CA HIS A 337 15.37 2.84 2.25
C HIS A 337 14.08 2.19 1.73
N ALA A 338 14.01 1.85 0.45
CA ALA A 338 12.84 1.24 -0.18
C ALA A 338 12.63 -0.24 0.21
N GLY A 339 13.61 -0.89 0.83
CA GLY A 339 13.61 -2.32 1.14
C GLY A 339 13.62 -3.17 -0.13
N TRP A 340 14.58 -2.90 -1.02
CA TRP A 340 14.88 -3.73 -2.20
C TRP A 340 16.15 -4.54 -1.97
N THR A 341 16.21 -5.72 -2.60
CA THR A 341 17.44 -6.54 -2.62
C THR A 341 18.51 -5.87 -3.48
N GLN A 342 19.79 -6.17 -3.24
CA GLN A 342 20.90 -5.57 -3.98
C GLN A 342 20.81 -5.80 -5.50
N GLY A 343 20.34 -6.95 -5.97
CA GLY A 343 20.13 -7.24 -7.39
C GLY A 343 18.82 -6.70 -8.00
N SER A 344 18.04 -5.93 -7.25
CA SER A 344 16.74 -5.43 -7.74
C SER A 344 16.93 -4.31 -8.77
N GLN A 345 16.24 -4.43 -9.90
CA GLN A 345 16.16 -3.40 -10.95
C GLN A 345 15.03 -2.37 -10.68
N MET A 346 14.41 -2.43 -9.49
CA MET A 346 13.23 -1.59 -9.20
C MET A 346 13.55 -0.11 -9.13
N HIS A 347 14.76 0.28 -8.74
CA HIS A 347 15.19 1.68 -8.68
C HIS A 347 15.17 2.35 -10.07
N LEU A 348 15.49 1.62 -11.15
CA LEU A 348 15.46 2.16 -12.51
C LEU A 348 14.10 2.73 -12.90
N LYS A 349 13.00 2.23 -12.33
CA LYS A 349 11.66 2.75 -12.59
C LYS A 349 11.46 4.18 -12.09
N TYR A 350 12.25 4.62 -11.13
CA TYR A 350 12.13 5.95 -10.52
C TYR A 350 13.11 6.94 -11.13
N LEU A 351 14.24 6.47 -11.64
CA LEU A 351 15.24 7.30 -12.31
C LEU A 351 14.78 7.82 -13.68
N HIS A 352 13.90 7.09 -14.37
CA HIS A 352 13.39 7.49 -15.69
C HIS A 352 12.40 8.66 -15.69
N TYR A 353 11.99 9.16 -14.52
CA TYR A 353 11.06 10.29 -14.45
C TYR A 353 11.72 11.66 -14.61
N TYR A 354 13.06 11.71 -14.61
CA TYR A 354 13.84 12.93 -14.67
C TYR A 354 14.78 12.86 -15.88
N GLY A 355 14.51 13.66 -16.92
CA GLY A 355 15.20 13.53 -18.21
C GLY A 355 16.52 14.29 -18.34
N ASN A 356 16.79 15.35 -17.54
CA ASN A 356 17.92 16.27 -17.73
C ASN A 356 18.83 16.46 -16.51
N GLU A 357 18.63 15.74 -15.42
CA GLU A 357 19.37 15.95 -14.16
C GLU A 357 20.87 15.65 -14.25
N SER A 358 21.29 14.80 -15.19
CA SER A 358 22.73 14.51 -15.37
C SER A 358 23.51 15.74 -15.85
N SER A 359 22.89 16.56 -16.69
CA SER A 359 23.53 17.79 -17.18
C SER A 359 23.60 18.86 -16.09
N GLU A 360 22.52 19.07 -15.36
CA GLU A 360 22.47 20.01 -14.24
C GLU A 360 23.44 19.62 -13.13
N SER A 361 23.46 18.35 -12.72
CA SER A 361 24.38 17.83 -11.71
C SER A 361 25.85 17.96 -12.13
N LEU A 362 26.17 17.80 -13.42
CA LEU A 362 27.51 18.03 -13.94
C LEU A 362 27.87 19.52 -13.88
N LEU A 363 26.98 20.40 -14.30
CA LEU A 363 27.18 21.83 -14.26
C LEU A 363 27.38 22.36 -12.82
N GLU A 364 26.61 21.81 -11.87
CA GLU A 364 26.81 22.10 -10.44
C GLU A 364 28.15 21.55 -9.92
N ALA A 365 28.49 20.29 -10.25
CA ALA A 365 29.74 19.67 -9.82
C ALA A 365 30.99 20.41 -10.34
N TYR A 366 30.89 21.00 -11.54
CA TYR A 366 31.96 21.82 -12.12
C TYR A 366 31.88 23.30 -11.74
N GLY A 367 30.93 23.70 -10.88
CA GLY A 367 30.79 25.07 -10.40
C GLY A 367 30.32 26.08 -11.46
N ILE A 368 29.78 25.61 -12.58
CA ILE A 368 29.24 26.46 -13.66
C ILE A 368 27.87 27.02 -13.26
N VAL A 369 27.09 26.26 -12.56
CA VAL A 369 25.84 26.68 -11.95
C VAL A 369 25.96 26.53 -10.44
N ALA A 370 25.45 27.51 -9.69
CA ALA A 370 25.43 27.43 -8.23
C ALA A 370 24.62 26.19 -7.81
N PRO A 371 25.03 25.43 -6.75
CA PRO A 371 24.28 24.33 -6.23
C PRO A 371 22.83 24.76 -6.00
N GLY A 372 21.88 24.05 -6.63
CA GLY A 372 20.47 24.37 -6.49
C GLY A 372 20.12 24.48 -5.01
N GLN A 373 19.53 25.60 -4.59
CA GLN A 373 19.06 25.74 -3.22
C GLN A 373 18.13 24.56 -2.98
N GLN A 374 18.51 23.66 -2.06
CA GLN A 374 17.67 22.55 -1.65
C GLN A 374 16.30 23.14 -1.30
N GLN A 375 15.31 22.91 -2.15
CA GLN A 375 13.95 23.38 -1.89
C GLN A 375 13.56 22.87 -0.52
N ILE A 376 13.37 23.79 0.42
CA ILE A 376 12.92 23.44 1.77
C ILE A 376 11.61 22.68 1.62
N ASP A 377 11.60 21.43 2.08
CA ASP A 377 10.39 20.61 2.01
C ASP A 377 9.23 21.36 2.70
N GLN A 378 8.21 21.69 1.93
CA GLN A 378 7.06 22.46 2.39
C GLN A 378 6.28 21.77 3.52
N LEU A 379 6.49 20.46 3.71
CA LEU A 379 5.95 19.69 4.82
C LEU A 379 6.85 19.67 6.05
N ARG A 380 8.01 20.34 5.99
CA ARG A 380 8.95 20.42 7.12
C ARG A 380 8.24 21.03 8.34
N PRO A 381 8.30 20.35 9.50
CA PRO A 381 7.68 20.87 10.72
C PRO A 381 8.29 22.21 11.15
N LYS A 382 7.45 23.12 11.64
CA LYS A 382 7.90 24.33 12.32
C LYS A 382 8.33 23.97 13.73
N GLN A 383 9.60 24.22 14.07
CA GLN A 383 10.08 24.08 15.44
C GLN A 383 9.58 25.25 16.29
N CYS A 384 9.03 24.95 17.46
CA CYS A 384 8.68 25.99 18.42
C CYS A 384 9.94 26.61 19.02
N PRO A 385 10.15 27.93 18.96
CA PRO A 385 11.35 28.55 19.51
C PRO A 385 11.43 28.48 21.04
N ASN A 386 10.31 28.24 21.73
CA ASN A 386 10.27 28.14 23.19
C ASN A 386 10.52 26.71 23.72
N CYS A 387 9.88 25.68 23.11
CA CYS A 387 9.95 24.32 23.64
C CYS A 387 10.44 23.29 22.65
N ASN A 388 10.92 23.72 21.47
CA ASN A 388 11.41 22.87 20.37
C ASN A 388 10.43 21.80 19.86
N GLU A 389 9.15 21.93 20.21
CA GLU A 389 8.12 21.01 19.70
C GLU A 389 7.94 21.16 18.20
N PRO A 390 8.01 20.06 17.41
CA PRO A 390 7.73 20.10 15.99
C PRO A 390 6.21 20.24 15.74
N ASN A 391 5.82 21.31 15.07
CA ASN A 391 4.44 21.63 14.73
C ASN A 391 4.18 21.47 13.23
N LYS A 392 2.90 21.31 12.84
CA LYS A 392 2.52 21.29 11.43
C LYS A 392 2.95 22.58 10.72
N PRO A 393 3.27 22.52 9.42
CA PRO A 393 3.74 23.71 8.68
C PRO A 393 2.80 24.91 8.74
N ASP A 394 1.48 24.67 8.84
CA ASP A 394 0.41 25.64 8.89
C ASP A 394 -0.03 26.03 10.32
N SER A 395 0.64 25.51 11.35
CA SER A 395 0.25 25.79 12.74
C SER A 395 0.47 27.26 13.09
N LYS A 396 -0.57 27.91 13.62
CA LYS A 396 -0.55 29.26 14.17
C LYS A 396 0.02 29.28 15.59
N PHE A 397 -0.22 28.24 16.37
CA PHE A 397 0.20 28.08 17.76
C PHE A 397 0.91 26.74 17.98
N CYS A 398 1.85 26.73 18.92
CA CYS A 398 2.52 25.51 19.34
C CYS A 398 1.53 24.53 19.99
N ALA A 399 1.52 23.29 19.56
CA ALA A 399 0.66 22.23 20.09
C ALA A 399 0.92 21.96 21.59
N LYS A 400 2.18 22.12 22.04
CA LYS A 400 2.60 21.82 23.41
C LYS A 400 2.50 23.02 24.35
N CYS A 401 3.16 24.13 24.03
CA CYS A 401 3.27 25.29 24.94
C CYS A 401 2.37 26.47 24.55
N ARG A 402 1.59 26.36 23.46
CA ARG A 402 0.68 27.39 22.98
C ARG A 402 1.35 28.68 22.49
N MET A 403 2.67 28.74 22.41
CA MET A 403 3.37 29.88 21.84
C MET A 403 2.90 30.17 20.43
N VAL A 404 2.75 31.44 20.10
CA VAL A 404 2.40 31.92 18.74
C VAL A 404 3.55 31.62 17.77
N LEU A 405 3.24 31.02 16.63
CA LEU A 405 4.21 30.59 15.63
C LEU A 405 4.16 31.37 14.31
N THR A 406 3.15 32.21 14.13
CA THR A 406 2.96 33.03 12.92
C THR A 406 2.63 34.47 13.27
N TYR A 407 3.04 35.40 12.39
CA TYR A 407 2.77 36.83 12.59
C TYR A 407 1.27 37.13 12.62
N ASP A 408 0.50 36.51 11.74
CA ASP A 408 -0.97 36.73 11.68
C ASP A 408 -1.65 36.35 12.99
N ALA A 409 -1.27 35.21 13.58
CA ALA A 409 -1.81 34.78 14.86
C ALA A 409 -1.38 35.72 16.02
N TYR A 410 -0.20 36.33 15.93
CA TYR A 410 0.25 37.33 16.89
C TYR A 410 -0.61 38.59 16.81
N SER A 411 -0.87 39.09 15.60
CA SER A 411 -1.75 40.24 15.36
C SER A 411 -3.18 39.98 15.83
N GLU A 412 -3.76 38.84 15.48
CA GLU A 412 -5.11 38.41 15.94
C GLU A 412 -5.20 38.43 17.48
N THR A 413 -4.16 37.87 18.16
CA THR A 413 -4.14 37.81 19.64
C THR A 413 -4.05 39.22 20.29
N ILE A 414 -3.32 40.14 19.67
CA ILE A 414 -3.25 41.53 20.16
C ILE A 414 -4.60 42.23 19.98
N GLU A 415 -5.22 42.08 18.81
CA GLU A 415 -6.53 42.68 18.55
C GLU A 415 -7.62 42.16 19.50
N GLU A 416 -7.65 40.87 19.78
CA GLU A 416 -8.56 40.25 20.74
C GLU A 416 -8.34 40.80 22.16
N LYS A 417 -7.05 40.93 22.60
CA LYS A 417 -6.74 41.54 23.91
C LYS A 417 -7.16 43.00 23.96
N GLN A 418 -6.99 43.77 22.91
CA GLN A 418 -7.42 45.16 22.85
C GLN A 418 -8.93 45.27 22.90
N LYS A 419 -9.68 44.40 22.19
CA LYS A 419 -11.15 44.34 22.24
C LYS A 419 -11.65 43.98 23.64
N SER A 420 -11.09 42.95 24.25
CA SER A 420 -11.41 42.49 25.61
C SER A 420 -11.15 43.57 26.65
N ASN A 421 -10.06 44.34 26.56
CA ASN A 421 -9.76 45.44 27.45
C ASN A 421 -10.72 46.62 27.25
N ARG A 422 -11.13 46.92 26.02
CA ARG A 422 -12.17 47.96 25.75
C ARG A 422 -13.53 47.57 26.33
N THR A 423 -13.92 46.30 26.22
CA THR A 423 -15.20 45.83 26.78
C THR A 423 -15.20 45.92 28.31
N ARG A 424 -14.08 45.52 28.98
CA ARG A 424 -13.94 45.65 30.44
C ARG A 424 -13.97 47.11 30.95
N LEU A 425 -13.49 48.07 30.17
CA LEU A 425 -13.55 49.50 30.51
C LEU A 425 -14.95 50.08 30.33
N HIS A 426 -15.77 49.47 29.48
CA HIS A 426 -17.18 49.88 29.30
C HIS A 426 -18.17 49.24 30.28
N GLU A 427 -17.82 48.11 30.88
CA GLU A 427 -18.64 47.42 31.91
C GLU A 427 -18.30 47.87 33.33
N GLY A 428 -17.27 48.72 33.52
CA GLY A 428 -16.83 49.23 34.81
C GLY A 428 -17.18 50.72 35.09
N THR A 429 -18.02 51.31 34.20
CA THR A 429 -18.64 52.62 34.39
C THR A 429 -20.15 52.46 34.48
#